data_832037f9a7ddf9ec8e1461e182ed4500
#
_entry.id   832037f9a7ddf9ec8e1461e182ed4500
#
_cell.length_a   1.000
_cell.length_b   1.000
_cell.length_c   1.000
_cell.angle_alpha   90.00
_cell.angle_beta   90.00
_cell.angle_gamma   90.00
#
_symmetry.space_group_name_H-M   'P 1'
#
loop_
_entity.id
_entity.type
_entity.pdbx_description
1 polymer ?
#
loop_
_entity_poly.entity_id
_entity_poly.type
_entity_poly.pdbx_seq_one_letter_code
_entity_poly.pdbx_strand_id
1 'polypeptide(L)'
;MAFDLNKSIIAKAGLNMSIDRVRAFMRERNMENRILEFDVSSATVELAAQAVGCEPARIAKSLSFLVDGHAVLVVAAGDAKVDNGRFKAQFHTKAKMLTPDQVVELVGHAVGGVCPFAVNDGVGVYLDESLRRFAAVYPACGSSNSAIELTLDELQNLSGGEWVDVCKAWRDVE
;
A
#
# COMPACT_ATOMS: atom_id res chain seq x y z
N MET A 1 10.67 -17.43 -28.27
CA MET A 1 9.35 -17.71 -27.71
C MET A 1 9.34 -18.36 -26.31
N ALA A 2 10.48 -18.82 -25.81
CA ALA A 2 10.55 -19.44 -24.46
C ALA A 2 10.70 -18.44 -23.30
N PHE A 3 10.94 -17.15 -23.57
CA PHE A 3 11.25 -16.15 -22.54
C PHE A 3 10.02 -15.53 -21.85
N ASP A 4 8.86 -15.54 -22.45
CA ASP A 4 7.66 -14.89 -21.89
C ASP A 4 6.89 -15.75 -20.87
N LEU A 5 6.89 -17.07 -21.06
CA LEU A 5 6.20 -17.98 -20.13
C LEU A 5 6.87 -18.02 -18.76
N ASN A 6 8.19 -17.95 -18.70
CA ASN A 6 8.93 -18.00 -17.43
C ASN A 6 8.74 -16.70 -16.61
N LYS A 7 8.73 -15.54 -17.28
CA LYS A 7 8.43 -14.27 -16.60
C LYS A 7 7.00 -14.20 -16.06
N SER A 8 6.04 -14.72 -16.82
CA SER A 8 4.64 -14.77 -16.39
C SER A 8 4.41 -15.74 -15.23
N ILE A 9 5.12 -16.86 -15.20
CA ILE A 9 5.03 -17.85 -14.11
C ILE A 9 5.70 -17.30 -12.84
N ILE A 10 6.86 -16.65 -12.95
CA ILE A 10 7.57 -16.04 -11.84
C ILE A 10 6.78 -14.84 -11.27
N ALA A 11 6.18 -14.03 -12.13
CA ALA A 11 5.32 -12.93 -11.71
C ALA A 11 4.05 -13.42 -11.02
N LYS A 12 3.41 -14.50 -11.50
CA LYS A 12 2.26 -15.12 -10.84
C LYS A 12 2.64 -15.79 -9.51
N ALA A 13 3.79 -16.46 -9.45
CA ALA A 13 4.30 -17.05 -8.21
C ALA A 13 4.65 -15.96 -7.18
N GLY A 14 5.24 -14.84 -7.62
CA GLY A 14 5.51 -13.68 -6.76
C GLY A 14 4.23 -13.00 -6.22
N LEU A 15 3.18 -12.92 -7.03
CA LEU A 15 1.87 -12.41 -6.62
C LEU A 15 1.20 -13.29 -5.56
N ASN A 16 1.26 -14.61 -5.73
CA ASN A 16 0.72 -15.54 -4.73
C ASN A 16 1.53 -15.50 -3.43
N MET A 17 2.86 -15.36 -3.49
CA MET A 17 3.72 -15.28 -2.30
C MET A 17 3.45 -14.01 -1.47
N SER A 18 3.10 -12.89 -2.10
CA SER A 18 2.85 -11.62 -1.42
C SER A 18 1.59 -11.68 -0.56
N ILE A 19 0.47 -12.17 -1.09
CA ILE A 19 -0.76 -12.35 -0.31
C ILE A 19 -0.59 -13.42 0.77
N ASP A 20 0.14 -14.48 0.50
CA ASP A 20 0.39 -15.54 1.48
C ASP A 20 1.22 -15.03 2.66
N ARG A 21 2.19 -14.14 2.43
CA ARG A 21 2.94 -13.46 3.48
C ARG A 21 2.04 -12.57 4.35
N VAL A 22 1.13 -11.83 3.72
CA VAL A 22 0.17 -10.98 4.45
C VAL A 22 -0.82 -11.83 5.22
N ARG A 23 -1.30 -12.93 4.66
CA ARG A 23 -2.18 -13.89 5.37
C ARG A 23 -1.50 -14.46 6.60
N ALA A 24 -0.26 -14.91 6.50
CA ALA A 24 0.52 -15.44 7.63
C ALA A 24 0.71 -14.35 8.70
N PHE A 25 1.05 -13.13 8.29
CA PHE A 25 1.18 -11.98 9.17
C PHE A 25 -0.11 -11.68 9.94
N MET A 26 -1.25 -11.69 9.26
CA MET A 26 -2.56 -11.45 9.88
C MET A 26 -3.03 -12.63 10.74
N ARG A 27 -2.68 -13.86 10.36
CA ARG A 27 -3.01 -15.08 11.14
C ARG A 27 -2.37 -15.04 12.51
N GLU A 28 -1.12 -14.64 12.62
CA GLU A 28 -0.41 -14.50 13.89
C GLU A 28 -1.09 -13.48 14.83
N ARG A 29 -1.93 -12.60 14.27
CA ARG A 29 -2.67 -11.57 15.00
C ARG A 29 -4.17 -11.84 15.09
N ASN A 30 -4.60 -13.03 14.69
CA ASN A 30 -6.01 -13.45 14.66
C ASN A 30 -6.90 -12.55 13.79
N MET A 31 -6.34 -12.04 12.69
CA MET A 31 -7.03 -11.10 11.78
C MET A 31 -7.14 -11.62 10.34
N GLU A 32 -6.65 -12.82 10.04
CA GLU A 32 -6.69 -13.37 8.68
C GLU A 32 -8.11 -13.43 8.11
N ASN A 33 -9.10 -13.75 8.93
CA ASN A 33 -10.51 -13.82 8.53
C ASN A 33 -11.13 -12.48 8.15
N ARG A 34 -10.46 -11.37 8.42
CA ARG A 34 -10.89 -10.02 8.04
C ARG A 34 -10.44 -9.63 6.64
N ILE A 35 -9.53 -10.39 6.02
CA ILE A 35 -9.06 -10.16 4.66
C ILE A 35 -10.20 -10.43 3.69
N LEU A 36 -10.50 -9.45 2.85
CA LEU A 36 -11.48 -9.54 1.78
C LEU A 36 -10.76 -9.89 0.48
N GLU A 37 -11.21 -10.93 -0.20
CA GLU A 37 -10.77 -11.26 -1.56
C GLU A 37 -11.92 -11.10 -2.53
N PHE A 38 -11.65 -10.52 -3.68
CA PHE A 38 -12.63 -10.19 -4.70
C PHE A 38 -12.43 -11.03 -5.96
N ASP A 39 -13.51 -11.26 -6.70
CA ASP A 39 -13.47 -11.89 -8.03
C ASP A 39 -13.05 -10.89 -9.13
N VAL A 40 -12.91 -9.63 -8.77
CA VAL A 40 -12.54 -8.52 -9.67
C VAL A 40 -11.26 -7.86 -9.17
N SER A 41 -10.59 -7.12 -10.05
CA SER A 41 -9.40 -6.35 -9.70
C SER A 41 -9.73 -5.21 -8.72
N SER A 42 -8.86 -5.01 -7.73
CA SER A 42 -8.83 -3.84 -6.85
C SER A 42 -7.49 -3.09 -6.95
N ALA A 43 -6.83 -3.18 -8.12
CA ALA A 43 -5.47 -2.67 -8.30
C ALA A 43 -5.37 -1.14 -8.38
N THR A 44 -6.48 -0.45 -8.62
CA THR A 44 -6.56 1.03 -8.58
C THR A 44 -7.47 1.48 -7.46
N VAL A 45 -7.36 2.76 -7.06
CA VAL A 45 -8.24 3.34 -6.01
C VAL A 45 -9.72 3.18 -6.39
N GLU A 46 -10.08 3.49 -7.63
CA GLU A 46 -11.46 3.41 -8.12
C GLU A 46 -11.98 1.97 -8.13
N LEU A 47 -11.18 1.02 -8.63
CA LEU A 47 -11.55 -0.40 -8.65
C LEU A 47 -11.66 -0.96 -7.22
N ALA A 48 -10.74 -0.60 -6.33
CA ALA A 48 -10.78 -1.01 -4.93
C ALA A 48 -12.03 -0.47 -4.24
N ALA A 49 -12.37 0.81 -4.45
CA ALA A 49 -13.56 1.43 -3.88
C ALA A 49 -14.84 0.74 -4.35
N GLN A 50 -14.92 0.38 -5.63
CA GLN A 50 -16.05 -0.37 -6.18
C GLN A 50 -16.15 -1.78 -5.59
N ALA A 51 -15.03 -2.50 -5.49
CA ALA A 51 -14.99 -3.86 -4.95
C ALA A 51 -15.40 -3.92 -3.48
N VAL A 52 -14.95 -2.95 -2.69
CA VAL A 52 -15.27 -2.82 -1.25
C VAL A 52 -16.66 -2.23 -1.02
N GLY A 53 -17.12 -1.35 -1.89
CA GLY A 53 -18.38 -0.62 -1.74
C GLY A 53 -18.24 0.62 -0.85
N CYS A 54 -17.12 1.34 -0.96
CA CYS A 54 -16.86 2.58 -0.23
C CYS A 54 -16.52 3.73 -1.17
N GLU A 55 -16.44 4.94 -0.63
CA GLU A 55 -15.93 6.09 -1.37
C GLU A 55 -14.42 5.97 -1.62
N PRO A 56 -13.89 6.45 -2.77
CA PRO A 56 -12.47 6.32 -3.12
C PRO A 56 -11.51 6.91 -2.08
N ALA A 57 -11.90 7.97 -1.39
CA ALA A 57 -11.08 8.61 -0.35
C ALA A 57 -10.74 7.67 0.82
N ARG A 58 -11.57 6.66 1.11
CA ARG A 58 -11.36 5.69 2.19
C ARG A 58 -10.42 4.54 1.82
N ILE A 59 -10.03 4.42 0.57
CA ILE A 59 -8.97 3.50 0.17
C ILE A 59 -7.64 4.04 0.71
N ALA A 60 -6.89 3.19 1.39
CA ALA A 60 -5.55 3.51 1.89
C ALA A 60 -4.52 2.99 0.87
N LYS A 61 -4.11 3.84 -0.06
CA LYS A 61 -3.15 3.48 -1.09
C LYS A 61 -1.72 3.56 -0.57
N SER A 62 -0.89 2.60 -0.92
CA SER A 62 0.53 2.58 -0.57
C SER A 62 1.36 3.03 -1.75
N LEU A 63 2.05 4.15 -1.59
CA LEU A 63 2.96 4.73 -2.58
C LEU A 63 4.40 4.45 -2.15
N SER A 64 5.23 3.98 -3.07
CA SER A 64 6.59 3.57 -2.78
C SER A 64 7.63 4.51 -3.40
N PHE A 65 8.59 4.92 -2.59
CA PHE A 65 9.63 5.88 -2.96
C PHE A 65 11.01 5.38 -2.57
N LEU A 66 12.02 5.87 -3.29
CA LEU A 66 13.42 5.66 -2.94
C LEU A 66 13.93 6.87 -2.15
N VAL A 67 14.39 6.64 -0.92
CA VAL A 67 14.98 7.66 -0.04
C VAL A 67 16.30 7.14 0.51
N ASP A 68 17.40 7.79 0.17
CA ASP A 68 18.76 7.43 0.62
C ASP A 68 19.09 5.94 0.41
N GLY A 69 18.69 5.38 -0.74
CA GLY A 69 18.96 3.99 -1.11
C GLY A 69 18.01 2.97 -0.45
N HIS A 70 17.01 3.41 0.32
CA HIS A 70 16.02 2.57 0.99
C HIS A 70 14.62 2.79 0.41
N ALA A 71 13.80 1.76 0.50
CA ALA A 71 12.38 1.89 0.16
C ALA A 71 11.61 2.55 1.31
N VAL A 72 10.75 3.49 0.95
CA VAL A 72 9.80 4.15 1.85
C VAL A 72 8.40 3.98 1.30
N LEU A 73 7.47 3.53 2.12
CA LEU A 73 6.05 3.50 1.81
C LEU A 73 5.35 4.68 2.49
N VAL A 74 4.58 5.42 1.72
CA VAL A 74 3.63 6.41 2.23
C VAL A 74 2.23 5.89 1.98
N VAL A 75 1.50 5.63 3.04
CA VAL A 75 0.09 5.20 2.98
C VAL A 75 -0.78 6.44 3.06
N ALA A 76 -1.56 6.70 2.04
CA ALA A 76 -2.36 7.91 1.91
C ALA A 76 -3.79 7.60 1.49
N ALA A 77 -4.71 8.51 1.79
CA ALA A 77 -6.10 8.41 1.32
C ALA A 77 -6.17 8.44 -0.22
N GLY A 78 -7.18 7.75 -0.77
CA GLY A 78 -7.31 7.55 -2.21
C GLY A 78 -7.41 8.85 -3.02
N ASP A 79 -7.94 9.91 -2.45
CA ASP A 79 -8.05 11.23 -3.07
C ASP A 79 -6.84 12.14 -2.85
N ALA A 80 -5.92 11.76 -2.00
CA ALA A 80 -4.72 12.53 -1.69
C ALA A 80 -3.62 12.32 -2.76
N LYS A 81 -2.80 13.34 -2.95
CA LYS A 81 -1.65 13.30 -3.86
C LYS A 81 -0.41 13.78 -3.12
N VAL A 82 0.72 13.14 -3.38
CA VAL A 82 1.99 13.58 -2.80
C VAL A 82 2.30 15.01 -3.28
N ASP A 83 2.60 15.88 -2.33
CA ASP A 83 3.12 17.23 -2.58
C ASP A 83 4.66 17.18 -2.52
N ASN A 84 5.31 17.56 -3.62
CA ASN A 84 6.76 17.47 -3.74
C ASN A 84 7.51 18.33 -2.72
N GLY A 85 6.98 19.51 -2.41
CA GLY A 85 7.56 20.39 -1.39
C GLY A 85 7.49 19.80 0.01
N ARG A 86 6.34 19.27 0.38
CA ARG A 86 6.13 18.60 1.67
C ARG A 86 6.96 17.33 1.79
N PHE A 87 7.02 16.54 0.72
CA PHE A 87 7.85 15.34 0.68
C PHE A 87 9.33 15.66 0.91
N LYS A 88 9.84 16.69 0.19
CA LYS A 88 11.23 17.13 0.35
C LYS A 88 11.51 17.68 1.75
N ALA A 89 10.57 18.39 2.34
CA ALA A 89 10.70 18.88 3.72
C ALA A 89 10.78 17.73 4.74
N GLN A 90 10.01 16.66 4.53
CA GLN A 90 9.97 15.50 5.41
C GLN A 90 11.18 14.57 5.23
N PHE A 91 11.54 14.25 3.99
CA PHE A 91 12.53 13.22 3.67
C PHE A 91 13.86 13.77 3.18
N HIS A 92 13.99 15.09 3.04
CA HIS A 92 15.21 15.81 2.61
C HIS A 92 15.72 15.42 1.21
N THR A 93 14.85 14.85 0.38
CA THR A 93 15.09 14.49 -1.01
C THR A 93 13.83 14.60 -1.84
N LYS A 94 13.98 14.67 -3.15
CA LYS A 94 12.85 14.68 -4.08
C LYS A 94 12.09 13.35 -4.04
N ALA A 95 10.79 13.41 -4.19
CA ALA A 95 9.95 12.22 -4.36
C ALA A 95 10.34 11.50 -5.65
N LYS A 96 10.86 10.29 -5.52
CA LYS A 96 11.21 9.40 -6.62
C LYS A 96 10.56 8.06 -6.38
N MET A 97 9.56 7.72 -7.18
CA MET A 97 8.88 6.44 -7.07
C MET A 97 9.79 5.28 -7.45
N LEU A 98 9.63 4.16 -6.76
CA LEU A 98 10.28 2.91 -7.14
C LEU A 98 9.75 2.42 -8.48
N THR A 99 10.62 1.81 -9.27
CA THR A 99 10.20 1.03 -10.45
C THR A 99 9.48 -0.25 -10.01
N PRO A 100 8.68 -0.90 -10.87
CA PRO A 100 8.02 -2.18 -10.53
C PRO A 100 8.99 -3.25 -10.03
N ASP A 101 10.17 -3.37 -10.64
CA ASP A 101 11.20 -4.32 -10.20
C ASP A 101 11.76 -3.96 -8.80
N GLN A 102 12.00 -2.68 -8.53
CA GLN A 102 12.43 -2.22 -7.23
C GLN A 102 11.38 -2.44 -6.14
N VAL A 103 10.09 -2.30 -6.47
CA VAL A 103 9.01 -2.58 -5.52
C VAL A 103 9.05 -4.04 -5.07
N VAL A 104 9.20 -4.98 -5.99
CA VAL A 104 9.30 -6.41 -5.67
C VAL A 104 10.57 -6.68 -4.84
N GLU A 105 11.69 -6.16 -5.27
CA GLU A 105 13.00 -6.42 -4.64
C GLU A 105 13.10 -5.79 -3.25
N LEU A 106 12.75 -4.51 -3.10
CA LEU A 106 12.97 -3.74 -1.88
C LEU A 106 11.82 -3.83 -0.89
N VAL A 107 10.57 -3.86 -1.37
CA VAL A 107 9.37 -3.91 -0.52
C VAL A 107 8.90 -5.33 -0.26
N GLY A 108 8.94 -6.20 -1.28
CA GLY A 108 8.48 -7.58 -1.20
C GLY A 108 7.03 -7.78 -1.64
N HIS A 109 6.43 -6.81 -2.29
CA HIS A 109 5.09 -6.88 -2.87
C HIS A 109 5.12 -6.54 -4.35
N ALA A 110 4.20 -7.10 -5.13
CA ALA A 110 4.02 -6.74 -6.53
C ALA A 110 3.17 -5.47 -6.66
N VAL A 111 3.39 -4.71 -7.72
CA VAL A 111 2.56 -3.55 -8.08
C VAL A 111 1.09 -3.99 -8.20
N GLY A 112 0.19 -3.20 -7.63
CA GLY A 112 -1.25 -3.50 -7.52
C GLY A 112 -1.65 -4.16 -6.20
N GLY A 113 -0.70 -4.80 -5.50
CA GLY A 113 -0.93 -5.42 -4.19
C GLY A 113 -0.07 -4.84 -3.06
N VAL A 114 0.66 -3.75 -3.32
CA VAL A 114 1.53 -3.12 -2.32
C VAL A 114 0.72 -2.70 -1.11
N CYS A 115 1.17 -3.12 0.06
CA CYS A 115 0.56 -2.78 1.34
C CYS A 115 1.64 -2.60 2.40
N PRO A 116 1.32 -1.99 3.56
CA PRO A 116 2.32 -1.73 4.59
C PRO A 116 2.54 -2.91 5.55
N PHE A 117 2.09 -4.11 5.18
CA PHE A 117 2.18 -5.30 6.02
C PHE A 117 3.17 -6.31 5.46
N ALA A 118 3.87 -7.02 6.33
CA ALA A 118 4.83 -8.07 5.96
C ALA A 118 5.84 -7.59 4.90
N VAL A 119 6.27 -6.35 4.99
CA VAL A 119 7.28 -5.76 4.11
C VAL A 119 8.68 -6.28 4.47
N ASN A 120 9.61 -6.19 3.53
CA ASN A 120 11.00 -6.55 3.76
C ASN A 120 11.64 -5.67 4.86
N ASP A 121 12.68 -6.18 5.50
CA ASP A 121 13.46 -5.41 6.47
C ASP A 121 14.06 -4.15 5.82
N GLY A 122 14.11 -3.06 6.58
CA GLY A 122 14.67 -1.79 6.13
C GLY A 122 13.69 -0.89 5.38
N VAL A 123 12.44 -1.33 5.13
CA VAL A 123 11.40 -0.48 4.54
C VAL A 123 10.83 0.45 5.61
N GLY A 124 10.92 1.76 5.37
CA GLY A 124 10.25 2.77 6.20
C GLY A 124 8.77 2.86 5.85
N VAL A 125 7.88 2.81 6.83
CA VAL A 125 6.43 2.96 6.65
C VAL A 125 5.96 4.24 7.29
N TYR A 126 5.21 5.04 6.53
CA TYR A 126 4.66 6.31 6.97
C TYR A 126 3.17 6.38 6.61
N LEU A 127 2.39 6.93 7.54
CA LEU A 127 0.95 7.11 7.38
C LEU A 127 0.67 8.60 7.20
N ASP A 128 0.01 8.97 6.10
CA ASP A 128 -0.27 10.37 5.82
C ASP A 128 -1.51 10.88 6.58
N GLU A 129 -1.45 12.13 7.00
CA GLU A 129 -2.53 12.82 7.71
C GLU A 129 -3.88 12.80 6.98
N SER A 130 -3.89 12.62 5.66
CA SER A 130 -5.12 12.50 4.87
C SER A 130 -6.03 11.35 5.32
N LEU A 131 -5.45 10.30 5.91
CA LEU A 131 -6.21 9.16 6.45
C LEU A 131 -7.00 9.50 7.71
N ARG A 132 -6.59 10.52 8.46
CA ARG A 132 -7.20 10.86 9.76
C ARG A 132 -8.62 11.42 9.66
N ARG A 133 -9.11 11.68 8.46
CA ARG A 133 -10.51 12.06 8.21
C ARG A 133 -11.50 10.92 8.48
N PHE A 134 -11.02 9.67 8.51
CA PHE A 134 -11.87 8.48 8.54
C PHE A 134 -11.63 7.66 9.81
N ALA A 135 -12.70 7.03 10.33
CA ALA A 135 -12.59 6.09 11.44
C ALA A 135 -11.94 4.77 11.02
N ALA A 136 -12.20 4.34 9.78
CA ALA A 136 -11.64 3.14 9.18
C ALA A 136 -11.31 3.36 7.70
N VAL A 137 -10.29 2.67 7.23
CA VAL A 137 -9.77 2.73 5.86
C VAL A 137 -9.51 1.33 5.32
N TYR A 138 -9.29 1.22 4.01
CA TYR A 138 -9.14 -0.05 3.30
C TYR A 138 -7.80 -0.13 2.56
N PRO A 139 -6.73 -0.62 3.19
CA PRO A 139 -5.49 -0.99 2.48
C PRO A 139 -5.63 -2.32 1.74
N ALA A 140 -4.78 -2.52 0.73
CA ALA A 140 -4.61 -3.80 0.07
C ALA A 140 -3.93 -4.83 1.01
N CYS A 141 -3.97 -6.10 0.63
CA CYS A 141 -3.41 -7.21 1.40
C CYS A 141 -2.41 -8.07 0.62
N GLY A 142 -1.63 -7.47 -0.28
CA GLY A 142 -0.56 -8.14 -1.00
C GLY A 142 -0.97 -8.74 -2.35
N SER A 143 -2.19 -8.52 -2.80
CA SER A 143 -2.65 -8.90 -4.13
C SER A 143 -3.49 -7.80 -4.77
N SER A 144 -3.69 -7.90 -6.08
CA SER A 144 -4.49 -6.95 -6.86
C SER A 144 -6.00 -7.16 -6.75
N ASN A 145 -6.45 -8.01 -5.83
CA ASN A 145 -7.87 -8.32 -5.61
C ASN A 145 -8.18 -8.54 -4.13
N SER A 146 -7.49 -7.87 -3.24
CA SER A 146 -7.69 -8.00 -1.79
C SER A 146 -7.67 -6.65 -1.08
N ALA A 147 -8.34 -6.60 0.05
CA ALA A 147 -8.34 -5.47 0.98
C ALA A 147 -8.68 -5.93 2.39
N ILE A 148 -8.46 -5.05 3.35
CA ILE A 148 -8.89 -5.26 4.74
C ILE A 148 -9.41 -3.94 5.29
N GLU A 149 -10.50 -3.99 6.06
CA GLU A 149 -10.97 -2.82 6.80
C GLU A 149 -10.22 -2.72 8.13
N LEU A 150 -9.57 -1.59 8.37
CA LEU A 150 -8.83 -1.31 9.58
C LEU A 150 -9.20 0.05 10.15
N THR A 151 -9.28 0.14 11.47
CA THR A 151 -9.22 1.44 12.16
C THR A 151 -7.83 2.03 12.00
N LEU A 152 -7.68 3.33 12.22
CA LEU A 152 -6.37 3.98 12.14
C LEU A 152 -5.37 3.43 13.18
N ASP A 153 -5.84 3.11 14.39
CA ASP A 153 -5.01 2.50 15.42
C ASP A 153 -4.55 1.10 14.99
N GLU A 154 -5.42 0.29 14.42
CA GLU A 154 -5.06 -1.02 13.87
C GLU A 154 -4.05 -0.89 12.73
N LEU A 155 -4.27 0.05 11.81
CA LEU A 155 -3.34 0.31 10.71
C LEU A 155 -1.95 0.70 11.24
N GLN A 156 -1.89 1.60 12.21
CA GLN A 156 -0.62 2.02 12.81
C GLN A 156 0.08 0.88 13.55
N ASN A 157 -0.64 0.12 14.35
CA ASN A 157 -0.08 -1.00 15.10
C ASN A 157 0.44 -2.11 14.18
N LEU A 158 -0.32 -2.46 13.13
CA LEU A 158 0.05 -3.52 12.19
C LEU A 158 1.22 -3.12 11.28
N SER A 159 1.26 -1.87 10.85
CA SER A 159 2.28 -1.37 9.92
C SER A 159 3.55 -0.87 10.60
N GLY A 160 3.47 -0.49 11.87
CA GLY A 160 4.54 0.22 12.57
C GLY A 160 4.79 1.62 12.02
N GLY A 161 3.83 2.18 11.27
CA GLY A 161 3.99 3.45 10.55
C GLY A 161 4.02 4.67 11.46
N GLU A 162 4.80 5.67 11.04
CA GLU A 162 4.84 7.01 11.64
C GLU A 162 3.93 7.95 10.86
N TRP A 163 3.24 8.85 11.55
CA TRP A 163 2.39 9.86 10.91
C TRP A 163 3.21 10.96 10.28
N VAL A 164 2.87 11.32 9.03
CA VAL A 164 3.49 12.40 8.26
C VAL A 164 2.42 13.23 7.53
N ASP A 165 2.79 14.41 7.09
CA ASP A 165 1.93 15.29 6.30
C ASP A 165 2.65 15.66 4.99
N VAL A 166 2.53 14.78 4.00
CA VAL A 166 3.24 14.92 2.73
C VAL A 166 2.31 15.00 1.51
N CYS A 167 0.99 14.99 1.74
CA CYS A 167 0.00 15.00 0.66
C CYS A 167 -0.80 16.29 0.60
N LYS A 168 -1.30 16.58 -0.60
CA LYS A 168 -2.22 17.67 -0.93
C LYS A 168 -3.51 17.15 -1.54
N ALA A 169 -4.40 18.05 -1.94
CA ALA A 169 -5.67 17.82 -2.66
C ALA A 169 -6.78 17.20 -1.81
N TRP A 170 -6.57 16.91 -0.56
CA TRP A 170 -7.58 16.37 0.34
C TRP A 170 -8.12 17.38 1.35
N ARG A 171 -7.44 18.52 1.53
CA ARG A 171 -7.88 19.61 2.45
C ARG A 171 -8.69 20.69 1.74
N ASP A 172 -8.47 20.87 0.46
CA ASP A 172 -8.98 21.99 -0.32
C ASP A 172 -10.28 21.66 -1.07
N VAL A 173 -11.08 20.77 -0.49
CA VAL A 173 -12.41 20.44 -1.00
C VAL A 173 -13.43 21.39 -0.37
N GLU A 174 -13.29 22.66 -0.70
CA GLU A 174 -14.34 23.66 -0.48
C GLU A 174 -15.13 23.92 -1.76
#